data_4a4cf60077130c7a2122c23db056f405
#
_entry.id   4a4cf60077130c7a2122c23db056f405
#
_cell.length_a   1.000
_cell.length_b   1.000
_cell.length_c   1.000
_cell.angle_alpha   90.00
_cell.angle_beta   90.00
_cell.angle_gamma   90.00
#
_symmetry.space_group_name_H-M   'P 1'
#
loop_
_entity.id
_entity.type
_entity.pdbx_description
1 polymer ?
#
loop_
_entity_poly.entity_id
_entity_poly.type
_entity_poly.pdbx_seq_one_letter_code
_entity_poly.pdbx_strand_id
1 'polypeptide(L)'
;MSIIYEGVECKTQAEVVLTHLKKGKQITQEQAYELCGSQRLGAIIFNLRKKGYNIYNLDVKGKNRFGNTTNFVKYMLMNTLTFIYFH
;
A
#
# COMPACT_ATOMS: atom_id res chain seq x y z
N MET A 1 9.22 -1.08 19.43
CA MET A 1 7.98 -0.29 19.45
C MET A 1 7.03 -0.84 18.40
N SER A 2 5.78 -1.07 18.76
CA SER A 2 4.79 -1.61 17.82
C SER A 2 3.83 -0.50 17.37
N ILE A 3 3.23 -0.71 16.21
CA ILE A 3 2.26 0.19 15.60
C ILE A 3 0.90 -0.51 15.62
N ILE A 4 -0.12 0.17 16.11
CA ILE A 4 -1.47 -0.40 16.11
C ILE A 4 -2.21 0.10 14.87
N TYR A 5 -2.62 -0.82 14.02
CA TYR A 5 -3.39 -0.52 12.82
C TYR A 5 -4.72 -1.27 12.88
N GLU A 6 -5.80 -0.53 13.03
CA GLU A 6 -7.17 -1.08 13.15
C GLU A 6 -7.27 -2.23 14.16
N GLY A 7 -6.63 -2.05 15.32
CA GLY A 7 -6.63 -3.05 16.37
C GLY A 7 -5.61 -4.18 16.20
N VAL A 8 -4.85 -4.17 15.12
CA VAL A 8 -3.81 -5.17 14.87
C VAL A 8 -2.45 -4.59 15.24
N GLU A 9 -1.72 -5.31 16.08
CA GLU A 9 -0.37 -4.90 16.43
C GLU A 9 0.61 -5.26 15.32
N CYS A 10 1.28 -4.26 14.78
CA CYS A 10 2.27 -4.42 13.73
C CYS A 10 3.63 -4.02 14.27
N LYS A 11 4.64 -4.84 14.07
CA LYS A 11 5.98 -4.59 14.60
C LYS A 11 6.81 -3.70 13.69
N THR A 12 6.49 -3.65 12.40
CA THR A 12 7.25 -2.88 11.43
C THR A 12 6.30 -2.10 10.52
N GLN A 13 6.85 -1.09 9.85
CA GLN A 13 6.08 -0.34 8.85
C GLN A 13 5.61 -1.26 7.71
N ALA A 14 6.45 -2.23 7.33
CA ALA A 14 6.08 -3.18 6.30
C ALA A 14 4.85 -4.01 6.70
N GLU A 15 4.73 -4.39 7.96
CA GLU A 15 3.55 -5.11 8.44
C GLU A 15 2.29 -4.26 8.36
N VAL A 16 2.38 -2.97 8.67
CA VAL A 16 1.25 -2.05 8.55
C VAL A 16 0.78 -1.98 7.09
N VAL A 17 1.73 -1.77 6.17
CA VAL A 17 1.42 -1.69 4.75
C VAL A 17 0.80 -2.99 4.26
N LEU A 18 1.39 -4.12 4.62
CA LEU A 18 0.87 -5.43 4.19
C LEU A 18 -0.53 -5.69 4.73
N THR A 19 -0.78 -5.37 6.00
CA THR A 19 -2.10 -5.54 6.60
C THR A 19 -3.14 -4.70 5.86
N HIS A 20 -2.79 -3.45 5.54
CA HIS A 20 -3.66 -2.55 4.78
C HIS A 20 -3.99 -3.14 3.41
N LEU A 21 -2.99 -3.66 2.72
CA LEU A 21 -3.17 -4.26 1.39
C LEU A 21 -3.99 -5.55 1.45
N LYS A 22 -3.79 -6.37 2.48
CA LYS A 22 -4.55 -7.62 2.64
C LYS A 22 -6.03 -7.39 2.85
N LYS A 23 -6.41 -6.21 3.31
CA LYS A 23 -7.82 -5.82 3.46
C LYS A 23 -8.46 -5.40 2.14
N GLY A 24 -7.73 -5.49 1.04
CA GLY A 24 -8.22 -5.09 -0.27
C GLY A 24 -8.16 -3.61 -0.53
N LYS A 25 -7.42 -2.87 0.28
CA LYS A 25 -7.30 -1.42 0.15
C LYS A 25 -6.06 -1.06 -0.65
N GLN A 26 -6.15 0.03 -1.40
CA GLN A 26 -5.01 0.60 -2.10
C GLN A 26 -4.24 1.51 -1.15
N ILE A 27 -2.94 1.65 -1.38
CA ILE A 27 -2.11 2.52 -0.56
C ILE A 27 -1.25 3.42 -1.43
N THR A 28 -1.14 4.70 -1.02
CA THR A 28 -0.24 5.67 -1.63
C THR A 28 0.88 6.00 -0.66
N GLN A 29 1.93 6.68 -1.17
CA GLN A 29 3.01 7.14 -0.31
C GLN A 29 2.48 8.05 0.81
N GLU A 30 1.53 8.92 0.48
CA GLU A 30 0.94 9.82 1.45
C GLU A 30 0.20 9.05 2.55
N GLN A 31 -0.58 8.04 2.17
CA GLN A 31 -1.29 7.20 3.13
C GLN A 31 -0.31 6.41 4.00
N ALA A 32 0.77 5.91 3.43
CA ALA A 32 1.78 5.20 4.20
C ALA A 32 2.41 6.10 5.25
N TYR A 33 2.66 7.36 4.90
CA TYR A 33 3.18 8.33 5.84
C TYR A 33 2.19 8.57 6.99
N GLU A 34 0.91 8.72 6.68
CA GLU A 34 -0.12 8.95 7.68
C GLU A 34 -0.33 7.73 8.59
N LEU A 35 -0.25 6.52 8.03
CA LEU A 35 -0.51 5.31 8.79
C LEU A 35 0.65 4.90 9.70
N CYS A 36 1.87 5.06 9.24
CA CYS A 36 3.03 4.56 9.98
C CYS A 36 4.28 5.41 9.85
N GLY A 37 4.16 6.62 9.31
CA GLY A 37 5.28 7.53 9.17
C GLY A 37 6.31 7.12 8.13
N SER A 38 5.97 6.20 7.23
CA SER A 38 6.92 5.72 6.23
C SER A 38 7.10 6.74 5.11
N GLN A 39 8.34 7.09 4.82
CA GLN A 39 8.70 7.94 3.70
C GLN A 39 9.20 7.14 2.50
N ARG A 40 9.27 5.82 2.63
CA ARG A 40 9.85 4.94 1.61
C ARG A 40 8.93 3.78 1.28
N LEU A 41 7.70 4.09 0.89
CA LEU A 41 6.74 3.05 0.54
C LEU A 41 7.25 2.16 -0.59
N GLY A 42 7.92 2.74 -1.58
CA GLY A 42 8.47 1.95 -2.69
C GLY A 42 9.45 0.87 -2.23
N ALA A 43 10.28 1.17 -1.23
CA ALA A 43 11.20 0.18 -0.68
C ALA A 43 10.45 -0.94 0.06
N ILE A 44 9.40 -0.59 0.79
CA ILE A 44 8.55 -1.57 1.47
C ILE A 44 7.89 -2.49 0.45
N ILE A 45 7.32 -1.91 -0.61
CA ILE A 45 6.68 -2.69 -1.67
C ILE A 45 7.68 -3.63 -2.35
N PHE A 46 8.90 -3.13 -2.61
CA PHE A 46 9.95 -3.95 -3.21
C PHE A 46 10.27 -5.17 -2.34
N ASN A 47 10.40 -4.97 -1.03
CA ASN A 47 10.68 -6.05 -0.10
C ASN A 47 9.52 -7.05 -0.01
N LEU A 48 8.28 -6.56 -0.05
CA LEU A 48 7.11 -7.44 -0.04
C LEU A 48 7.03 -8.28 -1.31
N ARG A 49 7.38 -7.69 -2.47
CA ARG A 49 7.43 -8.43 -3.72
C ARG A 49 8.47 -9.55 -3.68
N LYS A 50 9.60 -9.30 -3.03
CA LYS A 50 10.63 -10.33 -2.85
C LYS A 50 10.12 -11.50 -2.03
N LYS A 51 9.20 -11.26 -1.12
CA LYS A 51 8.61 -12.32 -0.28
C LYS A 51 7.51 -13.10 -1.00
N GLY A 52 7.17 -12.72 -2.22
CA GLY A 52 6.18 -13.43 -3.03
C GLY A 52 4.81 -12.78 -3.14
N TYR A 53 4.63 -11.59 -2.59
CA TYR A 53 3.36 -10.89 -2.69
C TYR A 53 3.24 -10.20 -4.05
N ASN A 54 2.12 -10.41 -4.73
CA ASN A 54 1.85 -9.78 -6.01
C ASN A 54 1.24 -8.41 -5.80
N ILE A 55 2.05 -7.37 -5.94
CA ILE A 55 1.60 -6.00 -5.72
C ILE A 55 1.71 -5.23 -7.02
N TYR A 56 0.61 -4.59 -7.42
CA TYR A 56 0.55 -3.79 -8.63
C TYR A 56 0.84 -2.34 -8.36
N ASN A 57 1.39 -1.68 -9.37
CA ASN A 57 1.44 -0.22 -9.44
C ASN A 57 0.27 0.27 -10.27
N LEU A 58 -0.47 1.23 -9.73
CA LEU A 58 -1.53 1.91 -10.46
C LEU A 58 -1.15 3.38 -10.55
N ASP A 59 -0.94 3.87 -11.77
CA ASP A 59 -0.64 5.27 -11.99
C ASP A 59 -1.94 6.06 -11.98
N VAL A 60 -2.02 7.06 -11.12
CA VAL A 60 -3.21 7.89 -10.97
C VAL A 60 -2.84 9.34 -11.25
N LYS A 61 -3.66 9.99 -12.05
CA LYS A 61 -3.53 11.42 -12.31
C LYS A 61 -4.56 12.17 -11.50
N GLY A 62 -4.09 13.19 -10.78
CA GLY A 62 -4.97 14.05 -10.00
C GLY A 62 -4.62 15.51 -10.24
N LYS A 63 -5.38 16.40 -9.66
CA LYS A 63 -5.07 17.83 -9.67
C LYS A 63 -4.84 18.31 -8.26
N ASN A 64 -3.80 19.13 -8.08
CA ASN A 64 -3.57 19.75 -6.79
C ASN A 64 -4.46 20.97 -6.63
N ARG A 65 -4.35 21.66 -5.48
CA ARG A 65 -5.17 22.84 -5.17
C ARG A 65 -4.95 24.00 -6.14
N PHE A 66 -3.85 23.99 -6.87
CA PHE A 66 -3.51 25.03 -7.84
C PHE A 66 -3.96 24.67 -9.26
N GLY A 67 -4.65 23.57 -9.44
CA GLY A 67 -5.13 23.12 -10.75
C GLY A 67 -4.08 22.41 -11.59
N ASN A 68 -2.87 22.22 -11.09
CA ASN A 68 -1.82 21.50 -11.80
C ASN A 68 -2.04 20.00 -11.72
N THR A 69 -1.79 19.31 -12.84
CA THR A 69 -1.88 17.86 -12.87
C THR A 69 -0.72 17.26 -12.07
N THR A 70 -1.04 16.35 -11.16
CA THR A 70 -0.05 15.60 -10.41
C THR A 70 -0.19 14.12 -10.72
N ASN A 71 0.92 13.42 -10.72
CA ASN A 71 0.94 11.97 -10.90
C ASN A 71 1.34 11.32 -9.59
N PHE A 72 0.62 10.28 -9.19
CA PHE A 72 1.01 9.50 -8.02
C PHE A 72 0.70 8.03 -8.28
N VAL A 73 1.36 7.18 -7.50
CA VAL A 73 1.23 5.75 -7.66
C VAL A 73 0.47 5.17 -6.48
N LYS A 74 -0.53 4.38 -6.77
CA LYS A 74 -1.22 3.56 -5.77
C LYS A 74 -0.73 2.13 -5.91
N TYR A 75 -0.58 1.45 -4.80
CA TYR A 75 -0.23 0.04 -4.77
C TYR A 75 -1.41 -0.77 -4.29
N MET A 76 -1.61 -1.93 -4.88
CA MET A 76 -2.70 -2.83 -4.54
C MET A 76 -2.19 -4.27 -4.58
N LEU A 77 -2.56 -5.05 -3.57
CA LEU A 77 -2.21 -6.47 -3.52
C LEU A 77 -3.22 -7.28 -4.33
N MET A 78 -2.72 -8.12 -5.23
CA MET A 78 -3.58 -9.08 -5.90
C MET A 78 -3.82 -10.26 -4.97
N ASN A 79 -5.09 -10.50 -4.68
CA ASN A 79 -5.48 -11.65 -3.87
C ASN A 79 -5.75 -12.84 -4.79
N THR A 80 -4.97 -13.91 -4.62
CA THR A 80 -5.10 -15.12 -5.42
C THR A 80 -6.51 -15.73 -5.30
N LEU A 81 -7.09 -15.67 -4.11
CA LEU A 81 -8.44 -16.18 -3.91
C LEU A 81 -9.48 -15.40 -4.71
N THR A 82 -9.34 -14.08 -4.74
CA THR A 82 -10.22 -13.24 -5.55
C THR A 82 -10.10 -13.59 -7.03
N PHE A 83 -8.87 -13.84 -7.48
CA PHE A 83 -8.62 -14.23 -8.86
C PHE A 83 -9.32 -15.54 -9.21
N ILE A 84 -9.28 -16.52 -8.31
CA ILE A 84 -9.93 -17.81 -8.53
C ILE A 84 -11.44 -17.66 -8.67
N TYR A 85 -12.05 -16.78 -7.91
CA TYR A 85 -13.49 -16.56 -7.95
C TYR A 85 -13.97 -15.95 -9.24
N PHE A 86 -13.11 -15.30 -10.01
CA PHE A 86 -13.49 -14.69 -11.27
C PHE A 86 -13.34 -15.64 -12.45
N HIS A 87 -12.97 -16.85 -12.21
CA HIS A 87 -12.96 -17.92 -13.19
C HIS A 87 -14.20 -18.79 -13.06
#